data_1062ca525621321ac95b7e8a8b0b8652
#
_entry.id   1062ca525621321ac95b7e8a8b0b8652
#
_cell.length_a   1.000
_cell.length_b   1.000
_cell.length_c   1.000
_cell.angle_alpha   90.00
_cell.angle_beta   90.00
_cell.angle_gamma   90.00
#
_symmetry.space_group_name_H-M   'P 1'
#
loop_
_entity.id
_entity.type
_entity.pdbx_description
1 polymer ?
#
loop_
_entity_poly.entity_id
_entity_poly.type
_entity_poly.pdbx_seq_one_letter_code
_entity_poly.pdbx_strand_id
1 'polypeptide(L)'
;MRSHGLETWQVQLIDGNGVDFKTGKVLNNNITNSRPFEWTVSGDPRLYDAMLTPEGLAEIKTYADGIGPWKPYIVPLKITRWKDSNADGTSYEGSTPEASTQEATSLVADAHKLGLFVHVLTFRNEKKYLAADYRGDPSLEYLKFFRLGVDGVFTDFTHTGVGARTAYMRELGW
;
A
#
# COMPACT_ATOMS: atom_id res chain seq x y z
N MET A 1 8.39 22.45 7.85
CA MET A 1 8.17 22.74 6.42
C MET A 1 7.03 23.74 6.16
N ARG A 2 5.96 23.74 6.93
CA ARG A 2 4.87 24.76 6.79
C ARG A 2 5.32 26.21 7.08
N SER A 3 6.46 26.39 7.73
CA SER A 3 7.04 27.72 8.01
C SER A 3 7.45 28.53 6.78
N HIS A 4 7.41 27.95 5.58
CA HIS A 4 7.82 28.58 4.33
C HIS A 4 6.64 28.99 3.43
N GLY A 5 5.40 29.01 3.96
CA GLY A 5 4.22 29.46 3.21
C GLY A 5 3.80 28.55 2.04
N LEU A 6 4.19 27.25 2.08
CA LEU A 6 3.74 26.30 1.08
C LEU A 6 2.29 25.90 1.35
N GLU A 7 1.41 26.21 0.41
CA GLU A 7 -0.02 25.84 0.45
C GLU A 7 -0.32 24.47 -0.18
N THR A 8 0.71 23.77 -0.71
CA THR A 8 0.56 22.45 -1.31
C THR A 8 0.38 21.37 -0.25
N TRP A 9 -0.51 20.45 -0.54
CA TRP A 9 -0.76 19.29 0.31
C TRP A 9 0.48 18.39 0.36
N GLN A 10 0.83 17.93 1.54
CA GLN A 10 2.00 17.10 1.79
C GLN A 10 1.58 15.69 2.15
N VAL A 11 2.23 14.71 1.52
CA VAL A 11 1.97 13.28 1.74
C VAL A 11 3.23 12.60 2.26
N GLN A 12 3.16 11.97 3.42
CA GLN A 12 4.22 11.11 3.90
C GLN A 12 4.12 9.74 3.23
N LEU A 13 5.06 9.42 2.35
CA LEU A 13 5.15 8.09 1.75
C LEU A 13 5.67 7.08 2.79
N ILE A 14 5.05 5.91 2.83
CA ILE A 14 5.35 4.82 3.76
C ILE A 14 5.51 3.55 2.94
N ASP A 15 6.75 3.22 2.64
CA ASP A 15 7.11 2.09 1.80
C ASP A 15 7.40 0.82 2.62
N GLY A 16 7.70 -0.28 1.95
CA GLY A 16 8.08 -1.55 2.56
C GLY A 16 8.90 -2.41 1.60
N ASN A 17 9.76 -3.25 2.14
CA ASN A 17 10.71 -4.04 1.34
C ASN A 17 10.18 -5.38 0.83
N GLY A 18 9.05 -5.82 1.32
CA GLY A 18 8.48 -7.10 0.94
C GLY A 18 7.35 -7.50 1.88
N VAL A 19 6.79 -8.66 1.66
CA VAL A 19 5.73 -9.24 2.49
C VAL A 19 6.19 -10.60 3.01
N ASP A 20 6.06 -10.82 4.31
CA ASP A 20 6.08 -12.16 4.88
C ASP A 20 4.78 -12.87 4.49
N PHE A 21 4.86 -13.71 3.51
CA PHE A 21 3.71 -14.41 2.96
C PHE A 21 3.10 -15.48 3.90
N LYS A 22 3.74 -15.82 5.01
CA LYS A 22 3.12 -16.69 6.03
C LYS A 22 2.18 -15.89 6.93
N THR A 23 2.58 -14.68 7.31
CA THR A 23 1.84 -13.83 8.23
C THR A 23 1.06 -12.72 7.55
N GLY A 24 1.41 -12.37 6.31
CA GLY A 24 0.88 -11.23 5.56
C GLY A 24 1.45 -9.88 5.99
N LYS A 25 2.38 -9.88 6.93
CA LYS A 25 3.00 -8.63 7.42
C LYS A 25 4.02 -8.09 6.42
N VAL A 26 4.08 -6.77 6.31
CA VAL A 26 5.14 -6.11 5.57
C VAL A 26 6.47 -6.33 6.30
N LEU A 27 7.49 -6.69 5.54
CA LEU A 27 8.83 -6.87 6.04
C LEU A 27 9.61 -5.55 5.92
N ASN A 28 10.13 -5.11 7.04
CA ASN A 28 11.07 -4.00 7.15
C ASN A 28 12.42 -4.54 7.64
N ASN A 29 13.11 -5.30 6.80
CA ASN A 29 14.29 -6.09 7.16
C ASN A 29 15.57 -5.26 7.20
N ASN A 30 15.62 -4.16 7.93
CA ASN A 30 16.84 -3.39 8.22
C ASN A 30 17.70 -3.06 6.98
N ILE A 31 17.14 -3.01 5.81
CA ILE A 31 17.78 -2.61 4.57
C ILE A 31 17.52 -1.12 4.35
N THR A 32 18.35 -0.47 3.58
CA THR A 32 18.39 0.97 3.29
C THR A 32 17.03 1.62 2.95
N ASN A 33 16.03 0.81 2.58
CA ASN A 33 14.70 1.29 2.15
C ASN A 33 13.58 0.99 3.17
N SER A 34 13.92 0.58 4.41
CA SER A 34 12.92 0.26 5.44
C SER A 34 12.54 1.44 6.32
N ARG A 35 13.12 2.61 6.05
CA ARG A 35 12.90 3.83 6.82
C ARG A 35 13.10 5.07 5.95
N PRO A 36 12.51 6.22 6.33
CA PRO A 36 12.77 7.49 5.67
C PRO A 36 14.25 7.86 5.72
N PHE A 37 14.70 8.60 4.73
CA PHE A 37 16.08 9.07 4.64
C PHE A 37 16.49 9.89 5.87
N GLU A 38 15.60 10.73 6.37
CA GLU A 38 15.80 11.58 7.54
C GLU A 38 16.08 10.75 8.80
N TRP A 39 15.40 9.62 8.96
CA TRP A 39 15.66 8.69 10.08
C TRP A 39 17.01 7.97 9.93
N THR A 40 17.40 7.68 8.68
CA THR A 40 18.72 7.10 8.41
C THR A 40 19.83 8.09 8.76
N VAL A 41 19.70 9.35 8.36
CA VAL A 41 20.71 10.40 8.60
C VAL A 41 20.78 10.79 10.08
N SER A 42 19.65 10.85 10.77
CA SER A 42 19.61 11.18 12.21
C SER A 42 19.98 10.03 13.13
N GLY A 43 20.13 8.80 12.58
CA GLY A 43 20.38 7.61 13.38
C GLY A 43 19.15 7.10 14.14
N ASP A 44 17.95 7.54 13.78
CA ASP A 44 16.70 7.04 14.36
C ASP A 44 16.50 5.56 13.97
N PRO A 45 16.38 4.64 14.95
CA PRO A 45 16.27 3.21 14.65
C PRO A 45 14.90 2.78 14.13
N ARG A 46 13.88 3.64 14.16
CA ARG A 46 12.52 3.30 13.73
C ARG A 46 12.48 2.91 12.25
N LEU A 47 11.51 2.08 11.91
CA LEU A 47 11.20 1.63 10.56
C LEU A 47 9.84 2.18 10.14
N TYR A 48 9.47 2.01 8.86
CA TYR A 48 8.20 2.53 8.33
C TYR A 48 6.95 2.08 9.06
N ASP A 49 6.94 0.87 9.65
CA ASP A 49 5.81 0.38 10.43
C ASP A 49 5.53 1.20 11.70
N ALA A 50 6.54 1.85 12.27
CA ALA A 50 6.34 2.78 13.38
C ALA A 50 5.48 4.00 13.00
N MET A 51 5.48 4.40 11.71
CA MET A 51 4.65 5.49 11.20
C MET A 51 3.15 5.13 11.15
N LEU A 52 2.82 3.84 11.18
CA LEU A 52 1.45 3.34 11.04
C LEU A 52 0.77 3.08 12.39
N THR A 53 1.50 3.29 13.49
CA THR A 53 0.93 3.26 14.85
C THR A 53 0.11 4.53 15.11
N PRO A 54 -0.81 4.54 16.11
CA PRO A 54 -1.53 5.76 16.48
C PRO A 54 -0.60 6.95 16.77
N GLU A 55 0.52 6.71 17.45
CA GLU A 55 1.53 7.71 17.77
C GLU A 55 2.26 8.20 16.50
N GLY A 56 2.62 7.27 15.60
CA GLY A 56 3.25 7.61 14.32
C GLY A 56 2.34 8.41 13.41
N LEU A 57 1.07 8.06 13.31
CA LEU A 57 0.07 8.83 12.56
C LEU A 57 -0.12 10.23 13.17
N ALA A 58 -0.17 10.35 14.50
CA ALA A 58 -0.25 11.63 15.17
C ALA A 58 1.00 12.49 14.93
N GLU A 59 2.20 11.89 14.91
CA GLU A 59 3.44 12.58 14.52
C GLU A 59 3.36 13.10 13.08
N ILE A 60 2.95 12.26 12.13
CA ILE A 60 2.77 12.65 10.72
C ILE A 60 1.81 13.82 10.59
N LYS A 61 0.71 13.84 11.33
CA LYS A 61 -0.26 14.93 11.28
C LYS A 61 0.32 16.28 11.63
N THR A 62 1.43 16.34 12.35
CA THR A 62 2.08 17.63 12.69
C THR A 62 2.74 18.31 11.49
N TYR A 63 3.07 17.55 10.42
CA TYR A 63 3.81 18.07 9.26
C TYR A 63 3.22 17.72 7.91
N ALA A 64 2.33 16.71 7.81
CA ALA A 64 1.72 16.28 6.56
C ALA A 64 0.19 16.31 6.63
N ASP A 65 -0.44 16.34 5.46
CA ASP A 65 -1.90 16.35 5.30
C ASP A 65 -2.45 14.96 5.04
N GLY A 66 -1.58 14.04 4.61
CA GLY A 66 -1.95 12.67 4.31
C GLY A 66 -0.79 11.70 4.37
N ILE A 67 -1.11 10.43 4.21
CA ILE A 67 -0.17 9.33 4.11
C ILE A 67 -0.27 8.62 2.77
N GLY A 68 0.87 8.13 2.27
CA GLY A 68 0.97 7.29 1.08
C GLY A 68 1.51 5.92 1.43
N PRO A 69 0.70 5.03 2.02
CA PRO A 69 1.17 3.71 2.42
C PRO A 69 1.22 2.74 1.24
N TRP A 70 2.19 1.81 1.28
CA TRP A 70 2.22 0.68 0.37
C TRP A 70 1.00 -0.24 0.60
N LYS A 71 0.38 -0.73 -0.48
CA LYS A 71 -0.86 -1.52 -0.46
C LYS A 71 -0.94 -2.59 0.64
N PRO A 72 0.11 -3.42 0.89
CA PRO A 72 0.06 -4.48 1.89
C PRO A 72 -0.11 -4.01 3.34
N TYR A 73 0.11 -2.74 3.65
CA TYR A 73 -0.20 -2.19 4.98
C TYR A 73 -1.71 -2.02 5.20
N ILE A 74 -2.48 -1.86 4.11
CA ILE A 74 -3.94 -1.73 4.16
C ILE A 74 -4.60 -3.09 3.93
N VAL A 75 -4.18 -3.81 2.89
CA VAL A 75 -4.71 -5.14 2.55
C VAL A 75 -3.54 -6.12 2.54
N PRO A 76 -3.28 -6.81 3.66
CA PRO A 76 -2.20 -7.79 3.75
C PRO A 76 -2.40 -8.94 2.76
N LEU A 77 -1.29 -9.55 2.36
CA LEU A 77 -1.26 -10.66 1.42
C LEU A 77 -0.78 -11.94 2.09
N LYS A 78 -1.41 -13.06 1.79
CA LYS A 78 -1.00 -14.38 2.26
C LYS A 78 -0.78 -15.30 1.07
N ILE A 79 0.35 -16.02 1.05
CA ILE A 79 0.58 -17.06 0.04
C ILE A 79 -0.48 -18.14 0.18
N THR A 80 -1.08 -18.48 -0.94
CA THR A 80 -2.02 -19.60 -1.07
C THR A 80 -1.40 -20.78 -1.80
N ARG A 81 -0.50 -20.49 -2.73
CA ARG A 81 0.16 -21.51 -3.56
C ARG A 81 1.47 -20.98 -4.15
N TRP A 82 2.46 -21.86 -4.29
CA TRP A 82 3.61 -21.62 -5.15
C TRP A 82 3.25 -22.06 -6.57
N LYS A 83 3.47 -21.16 -7.52
CA LYS A 83 3.24 -21.45 -8.93
C LYS A 83 4.61 -21.65 -9.59
N ASP A 84 4.78 -22.81 -10.21
CA ASP A 84 5.91 -23.09 -11.08
C ASP A 84 5.80 -22.24 -12.34
N SER A 85 6.62 -21.19 -12.43
CA SER A 85 6.56 -20.22 -13.52
C SER A 85 7.48 -20.57 -14.69
N ASN A 86 8.43 -21.50 -14.48
CA ASN A 86 9.34 -21.98 -15.52
C ASN A 86 8.97 -23.40 -16.02
N ALA A 87 7.93 -24.02 -15.42
CA ALA A 87 7.40 -25.33 -15.79
C ALA A 87 8.44 -26.48 -15.73
N ASP A 88 9.41 -26.38 -14.80
CA ASP A 88 10.43 -27.41 -14.59
C ASP A 88 9.99 -28.50 -13.60
N GLY A 89 8.81 -28.39 -13.03
CA GLY A 89 8.25 -29.33 -12.08
C GLY A 89 8.85 -29.24 -10.68
N THR A 90 9.69 -28.22 -10.42
CA THR A 90 10.27 -27.95 -9.10
C THR A 90 9.62 -26.72 -8.46
N SER A 91 9.54 -26.69 -7.15
CA SER A 91 8.90 -25.61 -6.39
C SER A 91 9.89 -24.55 -5.90
N TYR A 92 11.14 -24.55 -6.34
CA TYR A 92 12.19 -23.69 -5.77
C TYR A 92 12.75 -22.66 -6.73
N GLU A 93 13.29 -23.04 -7.88
CA GLU A 93 13.80 -22.09 -8.86
C GLU A 93 12.75 -21.73 -9.89
N GLY A 94 12.48 -20.44 -10.08
CA GLY A 94 11.46 -19.94 -11.00
C GLY A 94 10.02 -20.01 -10.50
N SER A 95 9.79 -20.35 -9.23
CA SER A 95 8.45 -20.33 -8.66
C SER A 95 8.08 -18.94 -8.16
N THR A 96 6.89 -18.47 -8.55
CA THR A 96 6.31 -17.24 -8.04
C THR A 96 5.19 -17.54 -7.03
N PRO A 97 5.11 -16.83 -5.91
CA PRO A 97 4.03 -17.01 -4.97
C PRO A 97 2.71 -16.51 -5.58
N GLU A 98 1.67 -17.33 -5.47
CA GLU A 98 0.30 -16.88 -5.66
C GLU A 98 -0.24 -16.48 -4.30
N ALA A 99 -0.61 -15.22 -4.16
CA ALA A 99 -1.09 -14.67 -2.90
C ALA A 99 -2.55 -14.25 -3.02
N SER A 100 -3.30 -14.45 -1.94
CA SER A 100 -4.66 -13.92 -1.76
C SER A 100 -4.65 -12.78 -0.77
N THR A 101 -5.63 -11.90 -0.90
CA THR A 101 -5.83 -10.80 0.04
C THR A 101 -6.37 -11.33 1.37
N GLN A 102 -6.00 -10.66 2.46
CA GLN A 102 -6.60 -10.85 3.78
C GLN A 102 -7.61 -9.73 4.08
N GLU A 103 -8.18 -9.74 5.27
CA GLU A 103 -8.99 -8.62 5.75
C GLU A 103 -8.17 -7.35 5.82
N ALA A 104 -8.80 -6.22 5.48
CA ALA A 104 -8.15 -4.92 5.56
C ALA A 104 -7.85 -4.55 7.02
N THR A 105 -6.73 -3.87 7.21
CA THR A 105 -6.39 -3.27 8.50
C THR A 105 -7.27 -2.05 8.79
N SER A 106 -7.21 -1.52 9.99
CA SER A 106 -7.88 -0.27 10.37
C SER A 106 -7.19 1.00 9.87
N LEU A 107 -6.05 0.89 9.19
CA LEU A 107 -5.17 2.01 8.87
C LEU A 107 -5.88 3.20 8.21
N VAL A 108 -6.76 2.94 7.23
CA VAL A 108 -7.51 4.01 6.53
C VAL A 108 -8.41 4.76 7.52
N ALA A 109 -9.17 4.02 8.34
CA ALA A 109 -10.04 4.63 9.33
C ALA A 109 -9.26 5.38 10.42
N ASP A 110 -8.11 4.86 10.83
CA ASP A 110 -7.28 5.49 11.88
C ASP A 110 -6.61 6.77 11.35
N ALA A 111 -6.16 6.79 10.10
CA ALA A 111 -5.68 8.00 9.43
C ALA A 111 -6.79 9.07 9.32
N HIS A 112 -7.98 8.68 8.88
CA HIS A 112 -9.13 9.58 8.75
C HIS A 112 -9.57 10.20 10.09
N LYS A 113 -9.53 9.44 11.20
CA LYS A 113 -9.82 9.98 12.55
C LYS A 113 -8.92 11.17 12.92
N LEU A 114 -7.69 11.18 12.38
CA LEU A 114 -6.74 12.27 12.59
C LEU A 114 -6.84 13.35 11.49
N GLY A 115 -7.74 13.19 10.52
CA GLY A 115 -7.88 14.08 9.37
C GLY A 115 -6.70 13.99 8.40
N LEU A 116 -6.04 12.83 8.32
CA LEU A 116 -5.06 12.51 7.28
C LEU A 116 -5.78 11.83 6.12
N PHE A 117 -5.60 12.32 4.89
CA PHE A 117 -6.05 11.58 3.72
C PHE A 117 -5.08 10.43 3.39
N VAL A 118 -5.55 9.42 2.63
CA VAL A 118 -4.79 8.21 2.32
C VAL A 118 -4.67 8.04 0.80
N HIS A 119 -3.45 8.20 0.28
CA HIS A 119 -3.10 7.96 -1.13
C HIS A 119 -2.22 6.72 -1.25
N VAL A 120 -2.79 5.62 -1.69
CA VAL A 120 -2.15 4.29 -1.67
C VAL A 120 -1.23 4.06 -2.86
N LEU A 121 -0.08 3.42 -2.66
CA LEU A 121 0.90 3.08 -3.70
C LEU A 121 1.21 1.58 -3.73
N THR A 122 1.64 1.04 -4.85
CA THR A 122 1.53 1.50 -6.25
C THR A 122 0.67 0.49 -6.98
N PHE A 123 -0.32 0.96 -7.72
CA PHE A 123 -1.20 0.08 -8.48
C PHE A 123 -0.57 -0.27 -9.83
N ARG A 124 -0.62 -1.56 -10.18
CA ARG A 124 -0.01 -2.14 -11.36
C ARG A 124 -1.01 -3.07 -12.06
N ASN A 125 -0.98 -3.07 -13.41
CA ASN A 125 -1.88 -3.93 -14.20
C ASN A 125 -1.31 -5.33 -14.46
N GLU A 126 -0.01 -5.52 -14.27
CA GLU A 126 0.62 -6.80 -14.58
C GLU A 126 0.19 -7.88 -13.58
N LYS A 127 -0.27 -9.01 -14.10
CA LYS A 127 -0.80 -10.14 -13.31
C LYS A 127 0.11 -10.60 -12.17
N LYS A 128 1.43 -10.46 -12.35
CA LYS A 128 2.41 -10.86 -11.32
C LYS A 128 2.35 -10.01 -10.03
N TYR A 129 1.74 -8.82 -10.12
CA TYR A 129 1.56 -7.92 -8.97
C TYR A 129 0.15 -7.95 -8.39
N LEU A 130 -0.76 -8.72 -9.00
CA LEU A 130 -2.14 -8.82 -8.57
C LEU A 130 -2.33 -10.06 -7.69
N ALA A 131 -3.07 -9.91 -6.59
CA ALA A 131 -3.53 -11.04 -5.81
C ALA A 131 -4.47 -11.94 -6.64
N ALA A 132 -4.50 -13.23 -6.31
CA ALA A 132 -5.32 -14.21 -7.01
C ALA A 132 -6.83 -13.87 -6.98
N ASP A 133 -7.27 -13.23 -5.91
CA ASP A 133 -8.67 -12.78 -5.73
C ASP A 133 -9.14 -11.85 -6.86
N TYR A 134 -8.23 -11.10 -7.45
CA TYR A 134 -8.55 -10.18 -8.55
C TYR A 134 -8.63 -10.88 -9.91
N ARG A 135 -8.35 -12.18 -10.00
CA ARG A 135 -8.49 -13.02 -11.21
C ARG A 135 -7.80 -12.43 -12.45
N GLY A 136 -6.73 -11.64 -12.22
CA GLY A 136 -5.98 -10.97 -13.29
C GLY A 136 -6.68 -9.73 -13.84
N ASP A 137 -7.75 -9.24 -13.22
CA ASP A 137 -8.39 -7.96 -13.53
C ASP A 137 -7.92 -6.90 -12.52
N PRO A 138 -7.07 -5.95 -12.95
CA PRO A 138 -6.58 -4.90 -12.06
C PRO A 138 -7.69 -3.98 -11.55
N SER A 139 -8.80 -3.81 -12.29
CA SER A 139 -9.91 -2.94 -11.87
C SER A 139 -10.52 -3.39 -10.55
N LEU A 140 -10.52 -4.70 -10.27
CA LEU A 140 -11.02 -5.26 -9.01
C LEU A 140 -10.16 -4.85 -7.80
N GLU A 141 -8.84 -4.70 -8.00
CA GLU A 141 -7.95 -4.18 -6.95
C GLU A 141 -8.30 -2.73 -6.62
N TYR A 142 -8.40 -1.85 -7.64
CA TYR A 142 -8.78 -0.46 -7.42
C TYR A 142 -10.14 -0.34 -6.71
N LEU A 143 -11.15 -1.07 -7.17
CA LEU A 143 -12.49 -1.06 -6.56
C LEU A 143 -12.45 -1.50 -5.10
N LYS A 144 -11.65 -2.51 -4.75
CA LYS A 144 -11.47 -2.93 -3.36
C LYS A 144 -10.94 -1.78 -2.50
N PHE A 145 -9.90 -1.10 -2.94
CA PHE A 145 -9.31 0.00 -2.17
C PHE A 145 -10.22 1.23 -2.10
N PHE A 146 -10.93 1.59 -3.17
CA PHE A 146 -11.93 2.67 -3.13
C PHE A 146 -13.05 2.37 -2.13
N ARG A 147 -13.55 1.12 -2.07
CA ARG A 147 -14.56 0.70 -1.08
C ARG A 147 -14.04 0.71 0.36
N LEU A 148 -12.73 0.62 0.57
CA LEU A 148 -12.09 0.79 1.87
C LEU A 148 -11.96 2.27 2.27
N GLY A 149 -12.31 3.20 1.38
CA GLY A 149 -12.35 4.62 1.64
C GLY A 149 -11.03 5.36 1.40
N VAL A 150 -10.10 4.80 0.60
CA VAL A 150 -8.89 5.55 0.24
C VAL A 150 -9.25 6.78 -0.60
N ASP A 151 -8.54 7.91 -0.37
CA ASP A 151 -8.82 9.19 -1.02
C ASP A 151 -8.16 9.31 -2.39
N GLY A 152 -7.10 8.55 -2.62
CA GLY A 152 -6.38 8.52 -3.88
C GLY A 152 -5.46 7.33 -4.05
N VAL A 153 -4.93 7.20 -5.26
CA VAL A 153 -4.04 6.09 -5.61
C VAL A 153 -2.88 6.59 -6.47
N PHE A 154 -1.69 6.06 -6.24
CA PHE A 154 -0.57 6.18 -7.17
C PHE A 154 -0.59 5.00 -8.13
N THR A 155 -0.57 5.27 -9.42
CA THR A 155 -0.63 4.25 -10.46
C THR A 155 0.18 4.61 -11.69
N ASP A 156 0.82 3.61 -12.28
CA ASP A 156 1.45 3.72 -13.61
C ASP A 156 0.43 3.54 -14.75
N PHE A 157 -0.82 3.18 -14.42
CA PHE A 157 -1.87 2.85 -15.36
C PHE A 157 -3.11 3.76 -15.15
N THR A 158 -2.95 5.04 -15.42
CA THR A 158 -3.97 6.08 -15.17
C THR A 158 -5.32 5.73 -15.80
N HIS A 159 -5.33 5.16 -17.02
CA HIS A 159 -6.57 4.77 -17.70
C HIS A 159 -7.39 3.76 -16.87
N THR A 160 -6.72 2.72 -16.33
CA THR A 160 -7.39 1.72 -15.48
C THR A 160 -7.89 2.34 -14.18
N GLY A 161 -7.06 3.18 -13.54
CA GLY A 161 -7.45 3.87 -12.30
C GLY A 161 -8.66 4.78 -12.47
N VAL A 162 -8.69 5.57 -13.56
CA VAL A 162 -9.83 6.45 -13.88
C VAL A 162 -11.09 5.63 -14.20
N GLY A 163 -10.95 4.54 -14.97
CA GLY A 163 -12.07 3.64 -15.28
C GLY A 163 -12.67 3.02 -14.02
N ALA A 164 -11.84 2.50 -13.14
CA ALA A 164 -12.27 1.92 -11.86
C ALA A 164 -12.91 2.96 -10.94
N ARG A 165 -12.35 4.18 -10.86
CA ARG A 165 -12.96 5.28 -10.11
C ARG A 165 -14.37 5.61 -10.65
N THR A 166 -14.51 5.71 -11.98
CA THR A 166 -15.82 5.98 -12.60
C THR A 166 -16.83 4.88 -12.28
N ALA A 167 -16.39 3.61 -12.29
CA ALA A 167 -17.27 2.49 -11.90
C ALA A 167 -17.68 2.61 -10.43
N TYR A 168 -16.75 2.92 -9.55
CA TYR A 168 -17.03 3.11 -8.12
C TYR A 168 -18.00 4.28 -7.85
N MET A 169 -17.82 5.42 -8.54
CA MET A 169 -18.74 6.56 -8.41
C MET A 169 -20.18 6.18 -8.82
N ARG A 170 -20.33 5.39 -9.88
CA ARG A 170 -21.65 4.86 -10.28
C ARG A 170 -22.27 3.92 -9.24
N GLU A 171 -21.48 3.10 -8.54
CA GLU A 171 -21.97 2.29 -7.41
C GLU A 171 -22.54 3.18 -6.29
N LEU A 172 -22.01 4.39 -6.11
CA LEU A 172 -22.48 5.36 -5.12
C LEU A 172 -23.65 6.23 -5.61
N GLY A 173 -24.07 6.08 -6.87
CA GLY A 173 -25.17 6.84 -7.45
C GLY A 173 -24.78 8.22 -7.99
N TRP A 174 -23.50 8.40 -8.36
CA TRP A 174 -22.95 9.64 -8.92
C TRP A 174 -22.75 9.54 -10.43
#